data_54b5a29442d859a24968d4be48d8dd59
#
_entry.id   54b5a29442d859a24968d4be48d8dd59
#
_cell.length_a   1.000
_cell.length_b   1.000
_cell.length_c   1.000
_cell.angle_alpha   90.00
_cell.angle_beta   90.00
_cell.angle_gamma   90.00
#
_symmetry.space_group_name_H-M   'P 1'
#
loop_
_entity.id
_entity.type
_entity.pdbx_description
1 polymer ?
#
loop_
_entity_poly.entity_id
_entity_poly.type
_entity_poly.pdbx_seq_one_letter_code
_entity_poly.pdbx_strand_id
1 'polypeptide(L)'
;MLLAVLVAFIAGAQPPNIVMIISDDQTYRDFGFMGSKEALTPHLDRLASKSARYVNGYVPTSVCSPSLATMLTGLYPHQSGIHYNHPPPGNRGFNQMASVKEYLRVRSRSYYLIKSTRTLPRILANEGYRCLQTGKFWEGHHSNAGFTDGMTIMTAPPGQTFGGVRTLASGKKTAHGNGDWGLKIGRETMKPIYEFIDECAGKTPFFIWYAPYLPHQPHDSPEKYFDLYRGKNIPAHRIPYLASISQFDDTVGELVNYVEKKGLIKDMLFVFVTDNGWTPGTRKHKSAKNFFFHTKASKRSPNEDGLRTPILFRWEGVIKPATHEQLCSSIDLVPSILSAIGIEHKMPGLPGVDLMVSAKGIANLKPRPIFGEIYPGDASSLGHPSRDIAYRWVREGDFKLIVPHSHNGEKPWGGYVEKTSLYQVRRDPSEQTNLSNNPKHQARLQRLRTLLDNWWTPGNNSAVPKPETTDGHR
;
A
#
# COMPACT_ATOMS: atom_id res chain seq x y z
N MET A 1 -11.94 47.12 5.51
CA MET A 1 -13.10 46.25 5.71
C MET A 1 -12.67 44.83 5.37
N LEU A 2 -12.27 44.06 6.38
CA LEU A 2 -11.96 42.61 6.22
C LEU A 2 -13.30 41.86 6.27
N LEU A 3 -13.66 41.21 5.17
CA LEU A 3 -14.77 40.28 5.11
C LEU A 3 -14.33 38.97 5.77
N ALA A 4 -14.70 38.74 7.01
CA ALA A 4 -14.57 37.42 7.65
C ALA A 4 -15.64 36.53 7.04
N VAL A 5 -15.22 35.57 6.22
CA VAL A 5 -16.08 34.47 5.76
C VAL A 5 -16.30 33.54 6.95
N LEU A 6 -17.45 33.67 7.58
CA LEU A 6 -17.93 32.72 8.58
C LEU A 6 -18.30 31.44 7.84
N VAL A 7 -17.44 30.42 7.89
CA VAL A 7 -17.82 29.06 7.54
C VAL A 7 -18.72 28.55 8.67
N ALA A 8 -20.02 28.63 8.45
CA ALA A 8 -20.99 28.04 9.36
C ALA A 8 -20.81 26.52 9.32
N PHE A 9 -20.20 25.95 10.33
CA PHE A 9 -20.34 24.55 10.66
C PHE A 9 -21.83 24.27 10.87
N ILE A 10 -22.44 23.47 10.00
CA ILE A 10 -23.76 22.91 10.24
C ILE A 10 -23.61 22.07 11.51
N ALA A 11 -24.10 22.56 12.61
CA ALA A 11 -24.11 21.87 13.89
C ALA A 11 -24.84 20.50 13.71
N GLY A 12 -24.14 19.38 13.87
CA GLY A 12 -24.75 18.09 14.06
C GLY A 12 -24.29 16.93 13.21
N ALA A 13 -23.57 17.10 12.11
CA ALA A 13 -23.07 15.95 11.35
C ALA A 13 -21.81 15.38 12.03
N GLN A 14 -21.91 14.16 12.56
CA GLN A 14 -20.75 13.42 13.05
C GLN A 14 -19.76 13.19 11.89
N PRO A 15 -18.43 13.29 12.14
CA PRO A 15 -17.48 12.99 11.11
C PRO A 15 -17.62 11.53 10.66
N PRO A 16 -17.39 11.20 9.37
CA PRO A 16 -17.61 9.85 8.86
C PRO A 16 -16.65 8.86 9.51
N ASN A 17 -17.14 7.65 9.71
CA ASN A 17 -16.27 6.52 9.96
C ASN A 17 -15.49 6.18 8.69
N ILE A 18 -14.30 5.62 8.83
CA ILE A 18 -13.40 5.38 7.71
C ILE A 18 -12.97 3.92 7.70
N VAL A 19 -13.10 3.27 6.55
CA VAL A 19 -12.53 1.94 6.30
C VAL A 19 -11.57 2.03 5.12
N MET A 20 -10.28 1.81 5.37
CA MET A 20 -9.28 1.66 4.32
C MET A 20 -9.07 0.17 4.04
N ILE A 21 -9.46 -0.26 2.84
CA ILE A 21 -9.34 -1.62 2.36
C ILE A 21 -8.10 -1.70 1.48
N ILE A 22 -7.15 -2.56 1.84
CA ILE A 22 -5.87 -2.70 1.13
C ILE A 22 -5.72 -4.12 0.63
N SER A 23 -5.71 -4.30 -0.69
CA SER A 23 -5.35 -5.57 -1.32
C SER A 23 -3.83 -5.76 -1.29
N ASP A 24 -3.37 -6.98 -1.00
CA ASP A 24 -1.96 -7.32 -0.86
C ASP A 24 -1.47 -8.15 -2.04
N ASP A 25 -0.52 -7.61 -2.82
CA ASP A 25 0.04 -8.33 -3.98
C ASP A 25 -1.00 -8.60 -5.09
N GLN A 26 -1.68 -7.57 -5.59
CA GLN A 26 -2.65 -7.70 -6.68
C GLN A 26 -2.37 -6.73 -7.82
N THR A 27 -2.17 -7.25 -9.04
CA THR A 27 -1.99 -6.37 -10.21
C THR A 27 -3.31 -5.66 -10.56
N TYR A 28 -3.21 -4.43 -11.04
CA TYR A 28 -4.37 -3.63 -11.49
C TYR A 28 -5.20 -4.32 -12.58
N ARG A 29 -4.64 -5.31 -13.28
CA ARG A 29 -5.32 -6.06 -14.34
C ARG A 29 -6.32 -7.10 -13.80
N ASP A 30 -6.21 -7.49 -12.54
CA ASP A 30 -6.97 -8.59 -11.96
C ASP A 30 -8.14 -8.10 -11.07
N PHE A 31 -8.90 -7.12 -11.61
CA PHE A 31 -10.19 -6.65 -11.10
C PHE A 31 -11.21 -6.61 -12.24
N GLY A 32 -12.45 -7.08 -12.02
CA GLY A 32 -13.51 -7.05 -13.02
C GLY A 32 -13.79 -5.63 -13.50
N PHE A 33 -13.91 -4.66 -12.59
CA PHE A 33 -14.15 -3.25 -12.95
C PHE A 33 -12.96 -2.57 -13.67
N MET A 34 -11.78 -3.20 -13.69
CA MET A 34 -10.63 -2.78 -14.51
C MET A 34 -10.52 -3.55 -15.82
N GLY A 35 -11.46 -4.46 -16.11
CA GLY A 35 -11.57 -5.20 -17.37
C GLY A 35 -11.02 -6.62 -17.34
N SER A 36 -10.69 -7.18 -16.16
CA SER A 36 -10.32 -8.60 -16.04
C SER A 36 -11.47 -9.50 -16.49
N LYS A 37 -11.14 -10.52 -17.29
CA LYS A 37 -12.06 -11.58 -17.68
C LYS A 37 -11.82 -12.87 -16.89
N GLU A 38 -10.71 -12.95 -16.17
CA GLU A 38 -10.30 -14.12 -15.40
C GLU A 38 -10.61 -13.98 -13.92
N ALA A 39 -10.25 -12.83 -13.31
CA ALA A 39 -10.50 -12.59 -11.90
C ALA A 39 -11.99 -12.36 -11.61
N LEU A 40 -12.52 -13.08 -10.64
CA LEU A 40 -13.90 -12.94 -10.19
C LEU A 40 -13.93 -12.07 -8.94
N THR A 41 -14.38 -10.81 -9.13
CA THR A 41 -14.39 -9.79 -8.07
C THR A 41 -15.74 -9.07 -7.96
N PRO A 42 -16.88 -9.79 -7.86
CA PRO A 42 -18.22 -9.18 -7.93
C PRO A 42 -18.48 -8.17 -6.79
N HIS A 43 -17.92 -8.36 -5.60
CA HIS A 43 -18.12 -7.45 -4.48
C HIS A 43 -17.29 -6.17 -4.63
N LEU A 44 -16.03 -6.29 -5.08
CA LEU A 44 -15.20 -5.13 -5.43
C LEU A 44 -15.77 -4.38 -6.63
N ASP A 45 -16.33 -5.09 -7.62
CA ASP A 45 -17.02 -4.47 -8.77
C ASP A 45 -18.24 -3.67 -8.30
N ARG A 46 -19.02 -4.22 -7.35
CA ARG A 46 -20.15 -3.51 -6.72
C ARG A 46 -19.66 -2.30 -5.91
N LEU A 47 -18.58 -2.42 -5.14
CA LEU A 47 -17.97 -1.30 -4.42
C LEU A 47 -17.53 -0.22 -5.41
N ALA A 48 -16.81 -0.59 -6.47
CA ALA A 48 -16.34 0.31 -7.51
C ALA A 48 -17.48 1.01 -8.25
N SER A 49 -18.59 0.30 -8.51
CA SER A 49 -19.78 0.89 -9.19
C SER A 49 -20.45 2.01 -8.39
N LYS A 50 -20.21 2.03 -7.06
CA LYS A 50 -20.72 3.04 -6.13
C LYS A 50 -19.68 4.06 -5.69
N SER A 51 -18.50 4.10 -6.33
CA SER A 51 -17.34 4.90 -5.94
C SER A 51 -16.95 5.94 -6.99
N ALA A 52 -16.24 6.98 -6.55
CA ALA A 52 -15.32 7.69 -7.42
C ALA A 52 -14.11 6.78 -7.66
N ARG A 53 -13.88 6.40 -8.93
CA ARG A 53 -12.86 5.42 -9.35
C ARG A 53 -11.72 6.12 -10.07
N TYR A 54 -10.53 6.09 -9.52
CA TYR A 54 -9.31 6.55 -10.17
C TYR A 54 -8.60 5.35 -10.79
N VAL A 55 -8.73 5.21 -12.11
CA VAL A 55 -8.21 4.04 -12.85
C VAL A 55 -6.73 4.16 -13.21
N ASN A 56 -6.15 5.35 -13.04
CA ASN A 56 -4.72 5.64 -13.18
C ASN A 56 -4.08 6.01 -11.83
N GLY A 57 -4.42 5.26 -10.79
CA GLY A 57 -3.75 5.33 -9.50
C GLY A 57 -2.42 4.57 -9.52
N TYR A 58 -1.49 4.97 -8.65
CA TYR A 58 -0.17 4.35 -8.50
C TYR A 58 0.24 4.27 -7.04
N VAL A 59 1.06 3.27 -6.74
CA VAL A 59 1.88 3.29 -5.53
C VAL A 59 3.28 3.80 -5.88
N PRO A 60 3.95 4.60 -5.04
CA PRO A 60 5.29 5.09 -5.34
C PRO A 60 6.32 3.98 -5.46
N THR A 61 6.10 2.87 -4.77
CA THR A 61 7.00 1.73 -4.72
C THR A 61 6.23 0.41 -4.77
N SER A 62 6.79 -0.58 -5.48
CA SER A 62 6.19 -1.91 -5.65
C SER A 62 6.65 -2.93 -4.60
N VAL A 63 6.84 -2.48 -3.36
CA VAL A 63 7.29 -3.30 -2.22
C VAL A 63 6.40 -3.01 -1.01
N CYS A 64 5.95 -4.05 -0.33
CA CYS A 64 4.94 -4.03 0.73
C CYS A 64 5.16 -2.98 1.83
N SER A 65 6.23 -3.13 2.65
CA SER A 65 6.43 -2.28 3.83
C SER A 65 6.53 -0.78 3.50
N PRO A 66 7.37 -0.34 2.53
CA PRO A 66 7.42 1.08 2.18
C PRO A 66 6.13 1.60 1.54
N SER A 67 5.39 0.77 0.80
CA SER A 67 4.09 1.16 0.25
C SER A 67 3.04 1.36 1.34
N LEU A 68 2.95 0.43 2.31
CA LEU A 68 2.06 0.56 3.46
C LEU A 68 2.44 1.77 4.33
N ALA A 69 3.75 2.02 4.53
CA ALA A 69 4.22 3.21 5.24
C ALA A 69 3.80 4.50 4.52
N THR A 70 3.84 4.52 3.18
CA THR A 70 3.33 5.65 2.39
C THR A 70 1.85 5.90 2.65
N MET A 71 1.02 4.86 2.69
CA MET A 71 -0.42 4.97 2.96
C MET A 71 -0.72 5.47 4.39
N LEU A 72 0.16 5.15 5.35
CA LEU A 72 0.05 5.63 6.73
C LEU A 72 0.51 7.08 6.91
N THR A 73 1.52 7.51 6.16
CA THR A 73 2.22 8.77 6.39
C THR A 73 1.91 9.85 5.35
N GLY A 74 1.46 9.48 4.16
CA GLY A 74 1.36 10.38 3.00
C GLY A 74 2.72 10.83 2.46
N LEU A 75 3.81 10.14 2.83
CA LEU A 75 5.18 10.48 2.45
C LEU A 75 5.77 9.44 1.50
N TYR A 76 6.68 9.87 0.65
CA TYR A 76 7.49 8.95 -0.14
C TYR A 76 8.48 8.18 0.75
N PRO A 77 8.92 6.97 0.36
CA PRO A 77 9.89 6.19 1.13
C PRO A 77 11.18 6.94 1.46
N HIS A 78 11.70 7.80 0.53
CA HIS A 78 12.88 8.62 0.82
C HIS A 78 12.62 9.70 1.88
N GLN A 79 11.38 10.14 2.07
CA GLN A 79 11.00 11.14 3.09
C GLN A 79 10.76 10.49 4.45
N SER A 80 10.12 9.33 4.49
CA SER A 80 9.87 8.59 5.74
C SER A 80 11.07 7.78 6.23
N GLY A 81 12.03 7.47 5.33
CA GLY A 81 13.14 6.57 5.60
C GLY A 81 12.78 5.08 5.62
N ILE A 82 11.49 4.75 5.48
CA ILE A 82 11.00 3.37 5.43
C ILE A 82 10.98 2.92 3.97
N HIS A 83 12.08 2.34 3.51
CA HIS A 83 12.31 1.97 2.10
C HIS A 83 12.56 0.47 1.89
N TYR A 84 12.25 -0.38 2.86
CA TYR A 84 12.61 -1.78 2.91
C TYR A 84 11.52 -2.66 3.54
N ASN A 85 11.57 -3.97 3.27
CA ASN A 85 10.84 -4.98 4.03
C ASN A 85 11.68 -5.49 5.22
N HIS A 86 12.99 -5.51 5.06
CA HIS A 86 13.91 -5.99 6.09
C HIS A 86 14.94 -4.90 6.42
N PRO A 87 14.91 -4.37 7.67
CA PRO A 87 15.97 -3.50 8.13
C PRO A 87 17.31 -4.24 8.22
N PRO A 88 18.45 -3.57 8.36
CA PRO A 88 19.72 -4.24 8.60
C PRO A 88 19.65 -5.23 9.78
N PRO A 89 20.22 -6.44 9.64
CA PRO A 89 21.16 -6.89 8.63
C PRO A 89 20.53 -7.54 7.40
N GLY A 90 19.27 -7.28 7.09
CA GLY A 90 18.55 -7.80 5.95
C GLY A 90 18.02 -9.23 6.14
N ASN A 91 17.30 -9.72 5.14
CA ASN A 91 16.63 -11.02 5.22
C ASN A 91 17.59 -12.17 5.56
N ARG A 92 18.74 -12.22 4.87
CA ARG A 92 19.74 -13.26 5.09
C ARG A 92 20.37 -13.17 6.48
N GLY A 93 20.70 -11.95 6.94
CA GLY A 93 21.27 -11.72 8.26
C GLY A 93 20.32 -12.13 9.38
N PHE A 94 19.04 -11.85 9.24
CA PHE A 94 18.03 -12.32 10.20
C PHE A 94 17.96 -13.84 10.33
N ASN A 95 18.17 -14.59 9.24
CA ASN A 95 18.21 -16.06 9.29
C ASN A 95 19.40 -16.59 10.06
N GLN A 96 20.49 -15.82 10.21
CA GLN A 96 21.71 -16.21 10.95
C GLN A 96 21.62 -15.96 12.46
N MET A 97 20.53 -15.35 12.95
CA MET A 97 20.39 -15.06 14.36
C MET A 97 20.18 -16.32 15.20
N ALA A 98 20.76 -16.31 16.40
CA ALA A 98 20.72 -17.48 17.28
C ALA A 98 19.38 -17.61 18.05
N SER A 99 18.65 -16.51 18.27
CA SER A 99 17.43 -16.55 19.06
C SER A 99 16.34 -15.61 18.56
N VAL A 100 15.08 -15.93 18.91
CA VAL A 100 13.93 -15.06 18.64
C VAL A 100 14.08 -13.71 19.37
N LYS A 101 14.61 -13.71 20.59
CA LYS A 101 14.86 -12.47 21.36
C LYS A 101 15.83 -11.54 20.62
N GLU A 102 16.90 -12.08 20.08
CA GLU A 102 17.86 -11.32 19.27
C GLU A 102 17.20 -10.78 17.99
N TYR A 103 16.47 -11.62 17.27
CA TYR A 103 15.73 -11.21 16.07
C TYR A 103 14.80 -10.03 16.35
N LEU A 104 13.96 -10.13 17.38
CA LEU A 104 13.01 -9.07 17.75
C LEU A 104 13.74 -7.78 18.16
N ARG A 105 14.81 -7.89 18.98
CA ARG A 105 15.63 -6.75 19.40
C ARG A 105 16.26 -6.02 18.23
N VAL A 106 16.84 -6.75 17.27
CA VAL A 106 17.49 -6.14 16.10
C VAL A 106 16.44 -5.51 15.17
N ARG A 107 15.34 -6.22 14.93
CA ARG A 107 14.25 -5.70 14.08
C ARG A 107 13.63 -4.43 14.68
N SER A 108 13.42 -4.37 15.99
CA SER A 108 12.80 -3.22 16.65
C SER A 108 13.61 -1.91 16.53
N ARG A 109 14.91 -2.00 16.19
CA ARG A 109 15.74 -0.81 15.94
C ARG A 109 15.21 0.07 14.79
N SER A 110 14.41 -0.48 13.88
CA SER A 110 13.86 0.28 12.77
C SER A 110 12.58 1.05 13.12
N TYR A 111 11.89 0.68 14.20
CA TYR A 111 10.57 1.21 14.52
C TYR A 111 10.57 2.68 14.96
N TYR A 112 11.75 3.26 15.24
CA TYR A 112 11.82 4.69 15.50
C TYR A 112 11.37 5.53 14.32
N LEU A 113 11.55 5.04 13.06
CA LEU A 113 11.17 5.76 11.87
C LEU A 113 9.65 6.05 11.85
N ILE A 114 8.83 5.04 12.08
CA ILE A 114 7.37 5.24 12.12
C ILE A 114 6.94 5.97 13.40
N LYS A 115 7.63 5.74 14.53
CA LYS A 115 7.31 6.42 15.80
C LYS A 115 7.54 7.92 15.74
N SER A 116 8.59 8.37 15.05
CA SER A 116 8.94 9.78 14.88
C SER A 116 8.20 10.47 13.72
N THR A 117 7.53 9.70 12.87
CA THR A 117 6.80 10.24 11.72
C THR A 117 5.33 10.50 12.07
N ARG A 118 4.75 11.58 11.55
CA ARG A 118 3.31 11.79 11.61
C ARG A 118 2.60 10.72 10.79
N THR A 119 1.54 10.15 11.33
CA THR A 119 0.77 9.10 10.68
C THR A 119 -0.71 9.42 10.74
N LEU A 120 -1.46 8.95 9.77
CA LEU A 120 -2.91 9.14 9.72
C LEU A 120 -3.61 8.65 11.00
N PRO A 121 -3.38 7.40 11.50
CA PRO A 121 -4.07 6.94 12.70
C PRO A 121 -3.70 7.76 13.95
N ARG A 122 -2.47 8.26 14.07
CA ARG A 122 -2.08 9.13 15.20
C ARG A 122 -2.83 10.44 15.18
N ILE A 123 -3.00 11.04 14.00
CA ILE A 123 -3.76 12.30 13.86
C ILE A 123 -5.24 12.06 14.12
N LEU A 124 -5.81 11.01 13.54
CA LEU A 124 -7.21 10.65 13.77
C LEU A 124 -7.51 10.37 15.25
N ALA A 125 -6.61 9.65 15.94
CA ALA A 125 -6.76 9.37 17.37
C ALA A 125 -6.76 10.66 18.21
N ASN A 126 -5.92 11.64 17.85
CA ASN A 126 -5.89 12.96 18.52
C ASN A 126 -7.17 13.78 18.25
N GLU A 127 -7.90 13.47 17.19
CA GLU A 127 -9.20 14.06 16.86
C GLU A 127 -10.40 13.23 17.36
N GLY A 128 -10.15 12.29 18.28
CA GLY A 128 -11.17 11.50 18.94
C GLY A 128 -11.62 10.24 18.23
N TYR A 129 -10.96 9.82 17.15
CA TYR A 129 -11.24 8.54 16.51
C TYR A 129 -10.66 7.38 17.31
N ARG A 130 -11.37 6.27 17.38
CA ARG A 130 -10.74 4.98 17.64
C ARG A 130 -10.19 4.42 16.33
N CYS A 131 -8.95 3.93 16.36
CA CYS A 131 -8.22 3.51 15.17
C CYS A 131 -7.80 2.04 15.32
N LEU A 132 -8.42 1.14 14.52
CA LEU A 132 -8.12 -0.30 14.55
C LEU A 132 -7.14 -0.67 13.43
N GLN A 133 -6.02 -1.27 13.79
CA GLN A 133 -5.12 -1.93 12.84
C GLN A 133 -5.46 -3.42 12.74
N THR A 134 -5.71 -3.91 11.50
CA THR A 134 -5.84 -5.34 11.23
C THR A 134 -5.00 -5.76 10.03
N GLY A 135 -4.62 -7.02 9.96
CA GLY A 135 -3.87 -7.57 8.84
C GLY A 135 -2.42 -7.12 8.79
N LYS A 136 -1.96 -6.86 7.57
CA LYS A 136 -0.56 -6.59 7.28
C LYS A 136 -0.09 -5.24 7.83
N PHE A 137 0.95 -5.30 8.65
CA PHE A 137 1.57 -4.14 9.29
C PHE A 137 3.02 -4.46 9.67
N TRP A 138 4.00 -3.68 9.16
CA TRP A 138 5.42 -4.02 9.28
C TRP A 138 6.13 -3.36 10.47
N GLU A 139 5.45 -2.47 11.17
CA GLU A 139 6.06 -1.58 12.16
C GLU A 139 5.99 -2.12 13.61
N GLY A 140 5.90 -3.43 13.74
CA GLY A 140 5.95 -4.16 15.02
C GLY A 140 4.64 -4.11 15.80
N HIS A 141 4.49 -3.17 16.72
CA HIS A 141 3.25 -3.00 17.49
C HIS A 141 2.33 -1.96 16.84
N HIS A 142 1.02 -2.18 16.83
CA HIS A 142 0.05 -1.26 16.21
C HIS A 142 0.20 0.18 16.73
N SER A 143 0.47 0.36 18.03
CA SER A 143 0.65 1.68 18.64
C SER A 143 1.88 2.45 18.10
N ASN A 144 2.85 1.78 17.46
CA ASN A 144 4.02 2.45 16.90
C ASN A 144 3.62 3.46 15.80
N ALA A 145 2.53 3.20 15.07
CA ALA A 145 1.96 4.14 14.12
C ALA A 145 0.77 4.94 14.69
N GLY A 146 0.47 4.83 15.98
CA GLY A 146 -0.58 5.60 16.66
C GLY A 146 -1.99 5.01 16.55
N PHE A 147 -2.14 3.74 16.15
CA PHE A 147 -3.43 3.06 16.29
C PHE A 147 -3.76 2.85 17.76
N THR A 148 -5.02 3.07 18.12
CA THR A 148 -5.52 2.88 19.50
C THR A 148 -5.77 1.42 19.80
N ASP A 149 -6.17 0.65 18.79
CA ASP A 149 -6.51 -0.75 18.84
C ASP A 149 -5.79 -1.50 17.72
N GLY A 150 -5.48 -2.77 17.88
CA GLY A 150 -4.83 -3.50 16.81
C GLY A 150 -4.52 -4.95 17.11
N MET A 151 -4.37 -5.71 16.03
CA MET A 151 -4.07 -7.14 16.08
C MET A 151 -2.56 -7.43 16.06
N THR A 152 -1.72 -6.49 15.59
CA THR A 152 -0.26 -6.66 15.55
C THR A 152 0.36 -6.19 16.85
N ILE A 153 0.99 -7.12 17.59
CA ILE A 153 1.54 -6.92 18.94
C ILE A 153 3.01 -7.34 19.07
N MET A 154 3.79 -7.27 17.99
CA MET A 154 5.20 -7.66 17.85
C MET A 154 5.48 -9.16 17.87
N THR A 155 4.72 -9.97 18.56
CA THR A 155 4.95 -11.42 18.70
C THR A 155 3.66 -12.17 18.41
N ALA A 156 3.76 -13.26 17.63
CA ALA A 156 2.68 -14.21 17.57
C ALA A 156 2.56 -14.96 18.90
N PRO A 157 1.35 -15.35 19.33
CA PRO A 157 1.18 -16.25 20.46
C PRO A 157 2.00 -17.52 20.30
N PRO A 158 2.42 -18.16 21.40
CA PRO A 158 3.19 -19.40 21.33
C PRO A 158 2.53 -20.45 20.44
N GLY A 159 3.31 -21.03 19.54
CA GLY A 159 2.84 -22.05 18.59
C GLY A 159 2.03 -21.52 17.39
N GLN A 160 1.81 -20.22 17.27
CA GLN A 160 1.04 -19.62 16.18
C GLN A 160 1.89 -18.62 15.40
N THR A 161 2.10 -18.90 14.11
CA THR A 161 2.67 -17.99 13.15
C THR A 161 1.77 -17.96 11.92
N PHE A 162 1.40 -16.77 11.46
CA PHE A 162 0.54 -16.58 10.31
C PHE A 162 1.35 -15.98 9.15
N GLY A 163 1.02 -16.38 7.92
CA GLY A 163 1.68 -15.89 6.73
C GLY A 163 3.04 -16.56 6.50
N GLY A 164 4.12 -15.89 6.86
CA GLY A 164 5.48 -16.41 6.66
C GLY A 164 6.13 -16.87 7.95
N VAL A 165 6.90 -17.93 7.86
CA VAL A 165 7.74 -18.45 8.95
C VAL A 165 9.21 -18.27 8.60
N ARG A 166 9.97 -17.70 9.52
CA ARG A 166 11.43 -17.59 9.45
C ARG A 166 12.05 -18.67 10.33
N THR A 167 13.00 -19.41 9.78
CA THR A 167 13.84 -20.35 10.54
C THR A 167 15.17 -19.67 10.83
N LEU A 168 15.52 -19.56 12.11
CA LEU A 168 16.79 -19.01 12.61
C LEU A 168 17.92 -20.05 12.53
N ALA A 169 19.17 -19.63 12.71
CA ALA A 169 20.34 -20.52 12.74
C ALA A 169 20.24 -21.63 13.80
N SER A 170 19.57 -21.34 14.91
CA SER A 170 19.28 -22.33 15.96
C SER A 170 18.20 -23.35 15.61
N GLY A 171 17.59 -23.29 14.42
CA GLY A 171 16.42 -24.09 14.04
C GLY A 171 15.09 -23.59 14.63
N LYS A 172 15.11 -22.61 15.53
CA LYS A 172 13.88 -22.01 16.09
C LYS A 172 13.14 -21.25 15.02
N LYS A 173 11.81 -21.32 15.05
CA LYS A 173 10.91 -20.63 14.15
C LYS A 173 10.36 -19.36 14.78
N THR A 174 10.23 -18.30 13.98
CA THR A 174 9.56 -17.06 14.36
C THR A 174 8.77 -16.52 13.17
N ALA A 175 7.90 -15.54 13.42
CA ALA A 175 7.16 -14.89 12.37
C ALA A 175 8.09 -14.13 11.40
N HIS A 176 7.80 -14.17 10.12
CA HIS A 176 8.41 -13.36 9.10
C HIS A 176 7.59 -12.08 8.92
N GLY A 177 8.24 -10.92 9.02
CA GLY A 177 7.51 -9.64 8.95
C GLY A 177 6.62 -9.47 10.19
N ASN A 178 5.33 -9.27 9.96
CA ASN A 178 4.31 -9.25 11.00
C ASN A 178 3.43 -10.52 10.97
N GLY A 179 4.03 -11.69 10.81
CA GLY A 179 3.34 -12.99 10.82
C GLY A 179 2.70 -13.33 12.16
N ASP A 180 1.83 -12.47 12.66
CA ASP A 180 1.13 -12.55 13.93
C ASP A 180 -0.41 -12.67 13.73
N TRP A 181 -1.16 -12.43 14.78
CA TRP A 181 -2.63 -12.48 14.77
C TRP A 181 -3.28 -11.64 13.69
N GLY A 182 -2.65 -10.52 13.30
CA GLY A 182 -3.16 -9.64 12.27
C GLY A 182 -3.45 -10.35 10.96
N LEU A 183 -2.65 -11.35 10.62
CA LEU A 183 -2.77 -12.08 9.36
C LEU A 183 -3.91 -13.10 9.31
N LYS A 184 -4.63 -13.33 10.43
CA LYS A 184 -5.87 -14.13 10.44
C LYS A 184 -7.03 -13.40 9.77
N ILE A 185 -7.02 -12.07 9.82
CA ILE A 185 -8.13 -11.29 9.29
C ILE A 185 -8.34 -11.55 7.80
N GLY A 186 -9.57 -11.79 7.40
CA GLY A 186 -9.94 -12.13 6.04
C GLY A 186 -9.59 -13.57 5.60
N ARG A 187 -8.62 -14.22 6.25
CA ARG A 187 -8.29 -15.63 5.97
C ARG A 187 -9.11 -16.61 6.80
N GLU A 188 -9.26 -16.33 8.08
CA GLU A 188 -9.93 -17.21 9.05
C GLU A 188 -11.14 -16.53 9.70
N THR A 189 -11.10 -15.21 9.87
CA THR A 189 -12.14 -14.47 10.58
C THR A 189 -12.22 -13.01 10.19
N MET A 190 -13.42 -12.44 10.28
CA MET A 190 -13.69 -11.00 10.23
C MET A 190 -14.17 -10.46 11.59
N LYS A 191 -14.31 -11.34 12.60
CA LYS A 191 -14.90 -11.05 13.90
C LYS A 191 -14.28 -9.83 14.60
N PRO A 192 -12.94 -9.65 14.66
CA PRO A 192 -12.34 -8.48 15.32
C PRO A 192 -12.82 -7.14 14.75
N ILE A 193 -13.06 -7.07 13.44
CA ILE A 193 -13.58 -5.86 12.79
C ILE A 193 -15.05 -5.65 13.17
N TYR A 194 -15.85 -6.70 13.19
CA TYR A 194 -17.28 -6.59 13.53
C TYR A 194 -17.49 -6.17 14.98
N GLU A 195 -16.76 -6.76 15.91
CA GLU A 195 -16.79 -6.39 17.33
C GLU A 195 -16.37 -4.93 17.52
N PHE A 196 -15.31 -4.49 16.85
CA PHE A 196 -14.87 -3.11 16.93
C PHE A 196 -15.91 -2.12 16.37
N ILE A 197 -16.56 -2.45 15.25
CA ILE A 197 -17.65 -1.63 14.69
C ILE A 197 -18.79 -1.55 15.70
N ASP A 198 -19.20 -2.65 16.33
CA ASP A 198 -20.30 -2.69 17.30
C ASP A 198 -19.99 -1.89 18.56
N GLU A 199 -18.74 -1.89 19.00
CA GLU A 199 -18.32 -1.07 20.13
C GLU A 199 -18.38 0.42 19.85
N CYS A 200 -18.01 0.85 18.62
CA CYS A 200 -17.87 2.24 18.23
C CYS A 200 -19.17 2.87 17.70
N ALA A 201 -20.01 2.08 17.03
CA ALA A 201 -21.20 2.56 16.32
C ALA A 201 -22.09 3.47 17.17
N GLY A 202 -22.37 4.69 16.66
CA GLY A 202 -23.18 5.69 17.35
C GLY A 202 -22.56 6.32 18.60
N LYS A 203 -21.30 6.00 18.92
CA LYS A 203 -20.62 6.51 20.13
C LYS A 203 -19.34 7.28 19.80
N THR A 204 -18.49 6.74 18.92
CA THR A 204 -17.18 7.27 18.64
C THR A 204 -16.85 7.07 17.16
N PRO A 205 -16.39 8.08 16.43
CA PRO A 205 -15.94 7.87 15.07
C PRO A 205 -14.75 6.94 15.04
N PHE A 206 -14.63 6.16 13.96
CA PHE A 206 -13.58 5.16 13.89
C PHE A 206 -12.89 5.10 12.53
N PHE A 207 -11.64 4.65 12.58
CA PHE A 207 -10.83 4.30 11.42
C PHE A 207 -10.42 2.83 11.49
N ILE A 208 -10.67 2.08 10.42
CA ILE A 208 -10.25 0.68 10.28
C ILE A 208 -9.23 0.57 9.14
N TRP A 209 -8.06 0.08 9.47
CA TRP A 209 -7.04 -0.39 8.54
C TRP A 209 -7.29 -1.87 8.26
N TYR A 210 -7.99 -2.18 7.18
CA TYR A 210 -8.26 -3.53 6.74
C TYR A 210 -7.28 -3.92 5.63
N ALA A 211 -6.16 -4.55 6.00
CA ALA A 211 -5.10 -5.00 5.12
C ALA A 211 -4.90 -6.52 5.26
N PRO A 212 -5.86 -7.35 4.85
CA PRO A 212 -5.74 -8.80 4.95
C PRO A 212 -4.52 -9.26 4.14
N TYR A 213 -3.93 -10.39 4.57
CA TYR A 213 -2.82 -11.00 3.84
C TYR A 213 -3.35 -11.77 2.62
N LEU A 214 -4.21 -11.11 1.82
CA LEU A 214 -4.87 -11.61 0.63
C LEU A 214 -4.81 -10.55 -0.49
N PRO A 215 -4.59 -10.99 -1.73
CA PRO A 215 -4.30 -12.34 -2.21
C PRO A 215 -2.84 -12.79 -2.10
N HIS A 216 -2.00 -12.20 -1.25
CA HIS A 216 -0.59 -12.56 -1.06
C HIS A 216 -0.41 -14.05 -0.76
N GLN A 217 0.70 -14.60 -1.20
CA GLN A 217 1.11 -15.98 -0.85
C GLN A 217 1.18 -16.21 0.67
N PRO A 218 0.88 -17.48 1.11
CA PRO A 218 0.56 -18.68 0.33
C PRO A 218 -0.84 -18.59 -0.28
N HIS A 219 -1.01 -19.14 -1.50
CA HIS A 219 -2.31 -19.23 -2.14
C HIS A 219 -3.00 -20.52 -1.69
N ASP A 220 -3.46 -20.50 -0.45
CA ASP A 220 -4.03 -21.63 0.31
C ASP A 220 -5.51 -21.45 0.64
N SER A 221 -6.20 -20.69 -0.19
CA SER A 221 -7.64 -20.43 -0.04
C SER A 221 -8.43 -21.73 0.05
N PRO A 222 -9.58 -21.75 0.77
CA PRO A 222 -10.51 -22.87 0.79
C PRO A 222 -10.90 -23.36 -0.60
N GLU A 223 -11.16 -24.66 -0.76
CA GLU A 223 -11.42 -25.31 -2.05
C GLU A 223 -12.58 -24.67 -2.84
N LYS A 224 -13.60 -24.15 -2.14
CA LYS A 224 -14.73 -23.43 -2.77
C LYS A 224 -14.28 -22.30 -3.72
N TYR A 225 -13.13 -21.68 -3.47
CA TYR A 225 -12.60 -20.62 -4.34
C TYR A 225 -11.84 -21.17 -5.54
N PHE A 226 -11.20 -22.34 -5.41
CA PHE A 226 -10.62 -23.05 -6.56
C PHE A 226 -11.71 -23.56 -7.50
N ASP A 227 -12.84 -24.03 -6.95
CA ASP A 227 -13.99 -24.51 -7.72
C ASP A 227 -14.56 -23.44 -8.66
N LEU A 228 -14.48 -22.16 -8.31
CA LEU A 228 -14.88 -21.05 -9.15
C LEU A 228 -14.15 -21.01 -10.50
N TYR A 229 -12.96 -21.60 -10.56
CA TYR A 229 -12.07 -21.58 -11.72
C TYR A 229 -11.93 -22.95 -12.40
N ARG A 230 -12.54 -23.99 -11.84
CA ARG A 230 -12.51 -25.35 -12.38
C ARG A 230 -13.20 -25.40 -13.75
N GLY A 231 -12.57 -26.04 -14.73
CA GLY A 231 -13.10 -26.15 -16.09
C GLY A 231 -13.02 -24.88 -16.95
N LYS A 232 -12.48 -23.77 -16.41
CA LYS A 232 -12.24 -22.56 -17.21
C LYS A 232 -10.92 -22.65 -17.96
N ASN A 233 -10.84 -22.01 -19.12
CA ASN A 233 -9.61 -21.91 -19.91
C ASN A 233 -8.65 -20.88 -19.31
N ILE A 234 -8.11 -21.19 -18.13
CA ILE A 234 -7.17 -20.35 -17.37
C ILE A 234 -5.88 -21.14 -17.15
N PRO A 235 -4.70 -20.53 -17.37
CA PRO A 235 -3.44 -21.20 -17.08
C PRO A 235 -3.34 -21.68 -15.63
N ALA A 236 -2.99 -22.94 -15.43
CA ALA A 236 -3.02 -23.59 -14.11
C ALA A 236 -2.23 -22.85 -13.03
N HIS A 237 -1.13 -22.17 -13.40
CA HIS A 237 -0.31 -21.40 -12.46
C HIS A 237 -1.02 -20.11 -11.95
N ARG A 238 -2.07 -19.64 -12.62
CA ARG A 238 -2.85 -18.46 -12.18
C ARG A 238 -3.97 -18.82 -11.22
N ILE A 239 -4.50 -20.04 -11.29
CA ILE A 239 -5.69 -20.46 -10.53
C ILE A 239 -5.54 -20.26 -9.01
N PRO A 240 -4.42 -20.65 -8.36
CA PRO A 240 -4.27 -20.44 -6.91
C PRO A 240 -4.31 -18.97 -6.50
N TYR A 241 -3.73 -18.10 -7.30
CA TYR A 241 -3.76 -16.66 -7.08
C TYR A 241 -5.15 -16.09 -7.29
N LEU A 242 -5.84 -16.47 -8.36
CA LEU A 242 -7.22 -16.04 -8.63
C LEU A 242 -8.20 -16.51 -7.56
N ALA A 243 -8.02 -17.74 -7.02
CA ALA A 243 -8.79 -18.23 -5.89
C ALA A 243 -8.60 -17.34 -4.64
N SER A 244 -7.37 -16.88 -4.40
CA SER A 244 -7.08 -15.96 -3.29
C SER A 244 -7.67 -14.56 -3.52
N ILE A 245 -7.75 -14.10 -4.77
CA ILE A 245 -8.47 -12.86 -5.13
C ILE A 245 -9.96 -12.99 -4.81
N SER A 246 -10.60 -14.11 -5.20
CA SER A 246 -12.03 -14.31 -4.90
C SER A 246 -12.31 -14.45 -3.42
N GLN A 247 -11.39 -15.04 -2.63
CA GLN A 247 -11.51 -15.03 -1.18
C GLN A 247 -11.44 -13.61 -0.62
N PHE A 248 -10.50 -12.79 -1.10
CA PHE A 248 -10.40 -11.39 -0.70
C PHE A 248 -11.69 -10.63 -1.03
N ASP A 249 -12.20 -10.80 -2.25
CA ASP A 249 -13.44 -10.17 -2.72
C ASP A 249 -14.63 -10.49 -1.81
N ASP A 250 -14.80 -11.77 -1.44
CA ASP A 250 -15.84 -12.21 -0.49
C ASP A 250 -15.75 -11.46 0.84
N THR A 251 -14.54 -11.31 1.40
CA THR A 251 -14.36 -10.61 2.69
C THR A 251 -14.69 -9.13 2.60
N VAL A 252 -14.42 -8.50 1.46
CA VAL A 252 -14.84 -7.11 1.19
C VAL A 252 -16.36 -7.04 1.13
N GLY A 253 -17.00 -8.00 0.45
CA GLY A 253 -18.46 -8.12 0.41
C GLY A 253 -19.07 -8.28 1.80
N GLU A 254 -18.54 -9.18 2.62
CA GLU A 254 -18.95 -9.39 4.01
C GLU A 254 -18.86 -8.11 4.83
N LEU A 255 -17.74 -7.38 4.73
CA LEU A 255 -17.53 -6.13 5.47
C LEU A 255 -18.53 -5.04 5.06
N VAL A 256 -18.70 -4.82 3.75
CA VAL A 256 -19.66 -3.83 3.25
C VAL A 256 -21.08 -4.17 3.65
N ASN A 257 -21.48 -5.46 3.51
CA ASN A 257 -22.81 -5.91 3.92
C ASN A 257 -23.03 -5.77 5.43
N TYR A 258 -22.00 -5.99 6.25
CA TYR A 258 -22.10 -5.78 7.70
C TYR A 258 -22.39 -4.31 8.03
N VAL A 259 -21.65 -3.39 7.43
CA VAL A 259 -21.87 -1.93 7.58
C VAL A 259 -23.27 -1.52 7.10
N GLU A 260 -23.73 -2.06 5.95
CA GLU A 260 -25.09 -1.82 5.42
C GLU A 260 -26.17 -2.32 6.40
N LYS A 261 -26.03 -3.54 6.94
CA LYS A 261 -26.96 -4.12 7.93
C LYS A 261 -27.01 -3.34 9.25
N LYS A 262 -25.91 -2.71 9.66
CA LYS A 262 -25.87 -1.85 10.85
C LYS A 262 -26.44 -0.44 10.60
N GLY A 263 -26.84 -0.11 9.37
CA GLY A 263 -27.36 1.22 9.01
C GLY A 263 -26.31 2.32 8.94
N LEU A 264 -25.01 1.95 8.93
CA LEU A 264 -23.89 2.91 9.00
C LEU A 264 -23.39 3.38 7.62
N ILE A 265 -23.98 2.89 6.54
CA ILE A 265 -23.43 3.08 5.18
C ILE A 265 -23.31 4.55 4.75
N LYS A 266 -24.20 5.43 5.22
CA LYS A 266 -24.17 6.87 4.91
C LYS A 266 -23.07 7.61 5.69
N ASP A 267 -22.70 7.08 6.84
CA ASP A 267 -21.68 7.63 7.72
C ASP A 267 -20.31 6.97 7.50
N MET A 268 -20.13 6.26 6.37
CA MET A 268 -18.93 5.49 6.09
C MET A 268 -18.21 5.97 4.83
N LEU A 269 -16.95 6.36 4.98
CA LEU A 269 -16.02 6.54 3.90
C LEU A 269 -15.21 5.26 3.69
N PHE A 270 -15.47 4.55 2.59
CA PHE A 270 -14.61 3.45 2.14
C PHE A 270 -13.53 3.98 1.21
N VAL A 271 -12.30 3.58 1.48
CA VAL A 271 -11.13 3.83 0.63
C VAL A 271 -10.55 2.49 0.22
N PHE A 272 -10.33 2.27 -1.07
CA PHE A 272 -9.71 1.05 -1.58
C PHE A 272 -8.45 1.37 -2.35
N VAL A 273 -7.41 0.54 -2.14
CA VAL A 273 -6.12 0.61 -2.84
C VAL A 273 -5.42 -0.75 -2.78
N THR A 274 -4.45 -1.01 -3.67
CA THR A 274 -3.54 -2.16 -3.58
C THR A 274 -2.18 -1.70 -3.07
N ASP A 275 -1.51 -2.49 -2.22
CA ASP A 275 -0.18 -2.14 -1.69
C ASP A 275 0.91 -2.19 -2.75
N ASN A 276 0.88 -3.19 -3.61
CA ASN A 276 1.70 -3.30 -4.83
C ASN A 276 1.13 -4.38 -5.76
N GLY A 277 1.48 -4.28 -7.04
CA GLY A 277 1.08 -5.30 -8.00
C GLY A 277 1.92 -6.57 -7.90
N TRP A 278 1.29 -7.70 -8.23
CA TRP A 278 1.93 -9.01 -8.31
C TRP A 278 1.23 -9.83 -9.40
N THR A 279 2.00 -10.51 -10.22
CA THR A 279 1.48 -11.38 -11.29
C THR A 279 2.20 -12.71 -11.22
N PRO A 280 1.50 -13.86 -11.15
CA PRO A 280 2.13 -15.16 -11.09
C PRO A 280 2.91 -15.45 -12.37
N GLY A 281 4.18 -15.82 -12.20
CA GLY A 281 5.00 -16.39 -13.29
C GLY A 281 4.82 -17.90 -13.38
N THR A 282 5.33 -18.50 -14.45
CA THR A 282 5.25 -19.94 -14.67
C THR A 282 6.20 -20.75 -13.78
N ARG A 283 7.22 -20.11 -13.19
CA ARG A 283 8.19 -20.77 -12.33
C ARG A 283 7.59 -21.10 -10.98
N LYS A 284 7.44 -22.38 -10.69
CA LYS A 284 6.95 -22.91 -9.42
C LYS A 284 8.07 -23.05 -8.39
N HIS A 285 7.78 -22.83 -7.13
CA HIS A 285 8.69 -23.13 -6.03
C HIS A 285 8.79 -24.64 -5.83
N LYS A 286 10.02 -25.18 -5.69
CA LYS A 286 10.24 -26.63 -5.64
C LYS A 286 9.60 -27.33 -4.45
N SER A 287 9.49 -26.67 -3.30
CA SER A 287 9.07 -27.26 -2.03
C SER A 287 7.67 -26.83 -1.55
N ALA A 288 6.95 -26.01 -2.32
CA ALA A 288 5.65 -25.50 -1.89
C ALA A 288 4.54 -25.74 -2.93
N LYS A 289 3.45 -26.35 -2.47
CA LYS A 289 2.21 -26.47 -3.26
C LYS A 289 1.63 -25.06 -3.50
N ASN A 290 1.16 -24.81 -4.73
CA ASN A 290 0.53 -23.55 -5.13
C ASN A 290 1.37 -22.27 -4.91
N PHE A 291 2.69 -22.40 -4.80
CA PHE A 291 3.61 -21.28 -4.71
C PHE A 291 4.27 -21.03 -6.05
N PHE A 292 4.03 -19.88 -6.63
CA PHE A 292 4.64 -19.43 -7.89
C PHE A 292 5.41 -18.13 -7.64
N PHE A 293 6.53 -17.97 -8.35
CA PHE A 293 7.26 -16.70 -8.32
C PHE A 293 6.50 -15.66 -9.16
N HIS A 294 6.60 -14.40 -8.79
CA HIS A 294 6.05 -13.33 -9.61
C HIS A 294 6.89 -13.10 -10.88
N THR A 295 6.24 -12.49 -11.88
CA THR A 295 6.92 -12.06 -13.10
C THR A 295 7.89 -10.92 -12.80
N LYS A 296 8.91 -10.74 -13.65
CA LYS A 296 9.87 -9.63 -13.50
C LYS A 296 9.23 -8.26 -13.68
N ALA A 297 8.12 -8.15 -14.39
CA ALA A 297 7.44 -6.89 -14.64
C ALA A 297 6.43 -6.47 -13.55
N SER A 298 6.30 -7.24 -12.46
CA SER A 298 5.35 -6.97 -11.39
C SER A 298 6.03 -6.55 -10.07
N LYS A 299 5.79 -7.22 -8.97
CA LYS A 299 6.35 -6.87 -7.64
C LYS A 299 7.85 -6.59 -7.69
N ARG A 300 8.30 -5.58 -6.96
CA ARG A 300 9.69 -5.08 -6.90
C ARG A 300 10.20 -4.38 -8.16
N SER A 301 9.42 -4.33 -9.24
CA SER A 301 9.82 -3.67 -10.48
C SER A 301 9.25 -2.25 -10.59
N PRO A 302 9.86 -1.38 -11.40
CA PRO A 302 9.32 -0.06 -11.72
C PRO A 302 8.24 -0.09 -12.82
N ASN A 303 7.75 -1.28 -13.20
CA ASN A 303 6.80 -1.46 -14.29
C ASN A 303 5.33 -1.30 -13.85
N GLU A 304 4.42 -1.09 -14.82
CA GLU A 304 2.99 -0.87 -14.60
C GLU A 304 2.36 -1.97 -13.74
N ASP A 305 2.66 -3.25 -14.03
CA ASP A 305 2.09 -4.39 -13.30
C ASP A 305 2.55 -4.47 -11.82
N GLY A 306 3.57 -3.72 -11.44
CA GLY A 306 4.03 -3.60 -10.04
C GLY A 306 3.50 -2.35 -9.33
N LEU A 307 3.27 -1.26 -10.08
CA LEU A 307 3.03 0.07 -9.52
C LEU A 307 1.59 0.55 -9.64
N ARG A 308 0.90 0.20 -10.74
CA ARG A 308 -0.44 0.70 -11.00
C ARG A 308 -1.47 0.00 -10.11
N THR A 309 -2.38 0.78 -9.54
CA THR A 309 -3.47 0.34 -8.68
C THR A 309 -4.72 1.16 -8.94
N PRO A 310 -5.93 0.59 -8.88
CA PRO A 310 -7.12 1.41 -8.74
C PRO A 310 -7.15 2.06 -7.35
N ILE A 311 -7.68 3.30 -7.28
CA ILE A 311 -8.01 3.96 -6.02
C ILE A 311 -9.51 4.27 -6.05
N LEU A 312 -10.24 3.85 -5.01
CA LEU A 312 -11.69 4.06 -4.91
C LEU A 312 -12.02 4.85 -3.66
N PHE A 313 -13.00 5.76 -3.78
CA PHE A 313 -13.64 6.41 -2.65
C PHE A 313 -15.15 6.24 -2.76
N ARG A 314 -15.77 5.59 -1.77
CA ARG A 314 -17.23 5.48 -1.65
C ARG A 314 -17.68 6.17 -0.37
N TRP A 315 -18.58 7.12 -0.51
CA TRP A 315 -19.28 7.74 0.60
C TRP A 315 -20.71 8.06 0.16
N GLU A 316 -21.65 7.25 0.62
CA GLU A 316 -23.02 7.31 0.16
C GLU A 316 -23.69 8.66 0.49
N GLY A 317 -24.30 9.28 -0.50
CA GLY A 317 -24.90 10.61 -0.38
C GLY A 317 -23.92 11.79 -0.51
N VAL A 318 -22.60 11.55 -0.43
CA VAL A 318 -21.55 12.60 -0.50
C VAL A 318 -20.75 12.49 -1.79
N ILE A 319 -20.36 11.29 -2.18
CA ILE A 319 -19.58 11.03 -3.40
C ILE A 319 -20.49 10.38 -4.44
N LYS A 320 -20.58 11.01 -5.61
CA LYS A 320 -21.29 10.42 -6.76
C LYS A 320 -20.36 9.45 -7.52
N PRO A 321 -20.85 8.28 -7.90
CA PRO A 321 -20.06 7.35 -8.71
C PRO A 321 -19.59 7.99 -10.01
N ALA A 322 -18.29 7.92 -10.25
CA ALA A 322 -17.66 8.45 -11.45
C ALA A 322 -16.34 7.73 -11.76
N THR A 323 -15.89 7.78 -13.01
CA THR A 323 -14.55 7.31 -13.39
C THR A 323 -13.66 8.51 -13.66
N HIS A 324 -12.50 8.54 -13.01
CA HIS A 324 -11.49 9.57 -13.13
C HIS A 324 -10.25 8.98 -13.81
N GLU A 325 -9.81 9.62 -14.91
CA GLU A 325 -8.61 9.21 -15.67
C GLU A 325 -7.35 9.99 -15.25
N GLN A 326 -7.48 10.96 -14.35
CA GLN A 326 -6.35 11.75 -13.86
C GLN A 326 -5.37 10.86 -13.09
N LEU A 327 -4.09 11.18 -13.21
CA LEU A 327 -3.02 10.52 -12.46
C LEU A 327 -3.15 10.85 -10.97
N CYS A 328 -3.15 9.82 -10.15
CA CYS A 328 -3.08 9.93 -8.70
C CYS A 328 -2.14 8.89 -8.11
N SER A 329 -1.80 9.05 -6.85
CA SER A 329 -0.87 8.17 -6.15
C SER A 329 -1.37 7.87 -4.74
N SER A 330 -0.92 6.78 -4.14
CA SER A 330 -1.28 6.44 -2.76
C SER A 330 -0.80 7.46 -1.72
N ILE A 331 0.15 8.36 -2.08
CA ILE A 331 0.49 9.52 -1.22
C ILE A 331 -0.66 10.53 -1.09
N ASP A 332 -1.62 10.49 -2.02
CA ASP A 332 -2.79 11.37 -2.02
C ASP A 332 -3.87 10.90 -1.03
N LEU A 333 -3.78 9.67 -0.51
CA LEU A 333 -4.80 9.11 0.37
C LEU A 333 -4.88 9.85 1.70
N VAL A 334 -3.74 10.15 2.33
CA VAL A 334 -3.72 10.85 3.62
C VAL A 334 -4.30 12.25 3.51
N PRO A 335 -3.83 13.15 2.60
CA PRO A 335 -4.45 14.47 2.47
C PRO A 335 -5.94 14.39 2.10
N SER A 336 -6.36 13.42 1.28
CA SER A 336 -7.77 13.23 0.92
C SER A 336 -8.64 12.82 2.10
N ILE A 337 -8.17 11.90 2.95
CA ILE A 337 -8.90 11.48 4.14
C ILE A 337 -9.01 12.62 5.15
N LEU A 338 -7.92 13.36 5.37
CA LEU A 338 -7.93 14.51 6.27
C LEU A 338 -8.89 15.62 5.78
N SER A 339 -8.91 15.88 4.46
CA SER A 339 -9.85 16.81 3.84
C SER A 339 -11.31 16.32 3.94
N ALA A 340 -11.54 15.00 3.80
CA ALA A 340 -12.89 14.45 3.95
C ALA A 340 -13.54 14.76 5.30
N ILE A 341 -12.73 14.87 6.34
CA ILE A 341 -13.16 15.15 7.72
C ILE A 341 -12.83 16.58 8.21
N GLY A 342 -12.32 17.45 7.32
CA GLY A 342 -12.07 18.87 7.59
C GLY A 342 -10.87 19.18 8.49
N ILE A 343 -9.86 18.30 8.54
CA ILE A 343 -8.65 18.48 9.37
C ILE A 343 -7.35 18.44 8.56
N GLU A 344 -7.39 18.76 7.28
CA GLU A 344 -6.21 18.78 6.40
C GLU A 344 -5.09 19.68 6.92
N HIS A 345 -5.43 20.75 7.65
CA HIS A 345 -4.48 21.67 8.29
C HIS A 345 -3.64 21.02 9.41
N LYS A 346 -4.07 19.87 9.93
CA LYS A 346 -3.32 19.15 10.98
C LYS A 346 -2.05 18.47 10.47
N MET A 347 -1.91 18.33 9.15
CA MET A 347 -0.74 17.70 8.54
C MET A 347 -0.25 18.51 7.33
N PRO A 348 0.26 19.73 7.53
CA PRO A 348 0.78 20.54 6.45
C PRO A 348 2.05 19.95 5.83
N GLY A 349 2.31 20.28 4.57
CA GLY A 349 3.54 19.91 3.87
C GLY A 349 3.53 18.48 3.29
N LEU A 350 2.38 17.83 3.21
CA LEU A 350 2.25 16.56 2.49
C LEU A 350 2.52 16.76 0.99
N PRO A 351 3.28 15.84 0.34
CA PRO A 351 3.54 15.92 -1.09
C PRO A 351 2.35 15.53 -1.96
N GLY A 352 1.36 14.82 -1.39
CA GLY A 352 0.14 14.41 -2.05
C GLY A 352 -0.86 15.55 -2.23
N VAL A 353 -1.88 15.34 -3.06
CA VAL A 353 -2.99 16.27 -3.29
C VAL A 353 -4.29 15.71 -2.73
N ASP A 354 -5.25 16.59 -2.48
CA ASP A 354 -6.59 16.21 -2.06
C ASP A 354 -7.41 15.69 -3.27
N LEU A 355 -7.75 14.41 -3.27
CA LEU A 355 -8.62 13.78 -4.25
C LEU A 355 -10.11 14.02 -3.97
N MET A 356 -10.48 14.42 -2.75
CA MET A 356 -11.88 14.64 -2.38
C MET A 356 -12.54 15.76 -3.19
N VAL A 357 -11.76 16.76 -3.60
CA VAL A 357 -12.24 17.84 -4.47
C VAL A 357 -12.84 17.28 -5.76
N SER A 358 -12.16 16.31 -6.40
CA SER A 358 -12.68 15.67 -7.61
C SER A 358 -13.67 14.55 -7.32
N ALA A 359 -13.46 13.77 -6.27
CA ALA A 359 -14.36 12.69 -5.86
C ALA A 359 -15.77 13.21 -5.53
N LYS A 360 -15.86 14.38 -4.89
CA LYS A 360 -17.13 15.06 -4.60
C LYS A 360 -17.69 15.84 -5.80
N GLY A 361 -16.97 15.87 -6.93
CA GLY A 361 -17.39 16.61 -8.14
C GLY A 361 -17.31 18.13 -8.00
N ILE A 362 -16.52 18.66 -7.06
CA ILE A 362 -16.36 20.11 -6.83
C ILE A 362 -15.52 20.73 -7.95
N ALA A 363 -14.40 20.11 -8.29
CA ALA A 363 -13.53 20.52 -9.39
C ALA A 363 -12.69 19.33 -9.91
N ASN A 364 -12.25 19.41 -11.16
CA ASN A 364 -11.33 18.44 -11.71
C ASN A 364 -9.91 18.64 -11.15
N LEU A 365 -9.20 17.54 -10.93
CA LEU A 365 -7.78 17.60 -10.61
C LEU A 365 -7.00 18.19 -11.78
N LYS A 366 -6.07 19.07 -11.48
CA LYS A 366 -5.12 19.57 -12.48
C LYS A 366 -4.18 18.44 -12.92
N PRO A 367 -3.85 18.33 -14.23
CA PRO A 367 -2.83 17.39 -14.67
C PRO A 367 -1.52 17.65 -13.94
N ARG A 368 -0.90 16.58 -13.43
CA ARG A 368 0.37 16.67 -12.72
C ARG A 368 1.21 15.42 -12.97
N PRO A 369 2.53 15.49 -12.84
CA PRO A 369 3.35 14.29 -12.79
C PRO A 369 3.15 13.55 -11.46
N ILE A 370 3.36 12.24 -11.50
CA ILE A 370 3.49 11.39 -10.32
C ILE A 370 4.85 10.71 -10.34
N PHE A 371 5.38 10.41 -9.17
CA PHE A 371 6.74 9.94 -8.98
C PHE A 371 6.80 8.67 -8.13
N GLY A 372 7.93 7.98 -8.22
CA GLY A 372 8.23 6.92 -7.29
C GLY A 372 9.64 6.37 -7.41
N GLU A 373 9.89 5.37 -6.59
CA GLU A 373 11.22 4.87 -6.29
C GLU A 373 11.16 3.38 -5.91
N ILE A 374 12.13 2.62 -6.38
CA ILE A 374 12.22 1.19 -6.11
C ILE A 374 13.53 0.90 -5.39
N TYR A 375 13.43 0.06 -4.37
CA TYR A 375 14.53 -0.37 -3.53
C TYR A 375 14.64 -1.89 -3.48
N PRO A 376 15.81 -2.45 -3.12
CA PRO A 376 15.91 -3.81 -2.65
C PRO A 376 14.98 -4.07 -1.46
N GLY A 377 14.56 -5.33 -1.28
CA GLY A 377 13.76 -5.67 -0.11
C GLY A 377 14.49 -5.52 1.23
N ASP A 378 15.83 -5.48 1.19
CA ASP A 378 16.73 -5.34 2.35
C ASP A 378 17.37 -3.94 2.33
N ALA A 379 17.36 -3.24 3.45
CA ALA A 379 18.09 -1.98 3.59
C ALA A 379 19.53 -2.23 4.00
N SER A 380 20.47 -1.45 3.45
CA SER A 380 21.86 -1.40 3.88
C SER A 380 22.04 -0.56 5.15
N SER A 381 21.20 0.47 5.32
CA SER A 381 21.27 1.40 6.44
C SER A 381 19.89 1.99 6.75
N LEU A 382 19.55 2.15 8.03
CA LEU A 382 18.30 2.78 8.46
C LEU A 382 18.31 4.29 8.19
N GLY A 383 17.22 4.80 7.61
CA GLY A 383 17.06 6.23 7.36
C GLY A 383 17.96 6.80 6.26
N HIS A 384 18.59 5.96 5.44
CA HIS A 384 19.47 6.38 4.35
C HIS A 384 19.02 5.80 2.98
N PRO A 385 17.83 6.13 2.47
CA PRO A 385 17.30 5.55 1.24
C PRO A 385 18.17 5.79 0.01
N SER A 386 18.91 6.90 -0.05
CA SER A 386 19.82 7.20 -1.17
C SER A 386 20.91 6.14 -1.38
N ARG A 387 21.24 5.35 -0.36
CA ARG A 387 22.24 4.27 -0.46
C ARG A 387 21.71 3.02 -1.16
N ASP A 388 20.38 2.85 -1.14
CA ASP A 388 19.73 1.62 -1.57
C ASP A 388 18.84 1.82 -2.81
N ILE A 389 18.73 3.04 -3.34
CA ILE A 389 17.87 3.32 -4.50
C ILE A 389 18.30 2.51 -5.72
N ALA A 390 17.37 1.77 -6.29
CA ALA A 390 17.59 0.99 -7.50
C ALA A 390 17.00 1.65 -8.76
N TYR A 391 15.80 2.23 -8.63
CA TYR A 391 15.13 2.94 -9.74
C TYR A 391 14.35 4.13 -9.21
N ARG A 392 14.37 5.23 -9.98
CA ARG A 392 13.38 6.29 -9.86
C ARG A 392 12.52 6.31 -11.11
N TRP A 393 11.27 6.68 -10.95
CA TRP A 393 10.37 6.82 -12.08
C TRP A 393 9.48 8.05 -11.95
N VAL A 394 9.05 8.58 -13.11
CA VAL A 394 8.06 9.65 -13.22
C VAL A 394 7.09 9.33 -14.33
N ARG A 395 5.81 9.57 -14.11
CA ARG A 395 4.77 9.54 -15.13
C ARG A 395 4.11 10.91 -15.25
N GLU A 396 4.06 11.43 -16.48
CA GLU A 396 3.31 12.64 -16.84
C GLU A 396 2.44 12.32 -18.06
N GLY A 397 1.13 12.47 -17.92
CA GLY A 397 0.19 12.07 -18.96
C GLY A 397 0.36 10.61 -19.36
N ASP A 398 0.57 10.35 -20.64
CA ASP A 398 0.71 8.99 -21.19
C ASP A 398 2.12 8.41 -21.11
N PHE A 399 3.13 9.21 -20.69
CA PHE A 399 4.53 8.82 -20.76
C PHE A 399 5.12 8.58 -19.37
N LYS A 400 5.89 7.50 -19.25
CA LYS A 400 6.63 7.13 -18.05
C LYS A 400 8.10 6.97 -18.36
N LEU A 401 8.93 7.68 -17.59
CA LEU A 401 10.38 7.55 -17.59
C LEU A 401 10.82 6.72 -16.40
N ILE A 402 11.70 5.75 -16.63
CA ILE A 402 12.35 4.93 -15.59
C ILE A 402 13.85 5.18 -15.69
N VAL A 403 14.46 5.55 -14.56
CA VAL A 403 15.91 5.80 -14.45
C VAL A 403 16.50 4.80 -13.46
N PRO A 404 17.34 3.86 -13.93
CA PRO A 404 18.07 2.96 -13.07
C PRO A 404 19.21 3.66 -12.34
N HIS A 405 19.54 3.17 -11.15
CA HIS A 405 20.68 3.58 -10.35
C HIS A 405 21.60 2.39 -10.13
N SER A 406 22.89 2.65 -10.32
CA SER A 406 23.97 1.68 -10.09
C SER A 406 24.81 2.16 -8.92
N HIS A 407 25.20 1.24 -8.07
CA HIS A 407 26.12 1.50 -6.97
C HIS A 407 27.47 0.81 -7.30
N ASN A 408 28.57 1.54 -7.15
CA ASN A 408 29.93 1.03 -7.39
C ASN A 408 30.15 0.37 -8.78
N GLY A 409 29.43 0.86 -9.80
CA GLY A 409 29.55 0.32 -11.16
C GLY A 409 28.83 -1.02 -11.40
N GLU A 410 28.12 -1.53 -10.41
CA GLU A 410 27.31 -2.74 -10.56
C GLU A 410 26.02 -2.47 -11.35
N LYS A 411 25.44 -3.54 -11.91
CA LYS A 411 24.11 -3.45 -12.55
C LYS A 411 23.06 -3.02 -11.53
N PRO A 412 22.02 -2.28 -11.95
CA PRO A 412 20.90 -1.94 -11.09
C PRO A 412 20.29 -3.19 -10.46
N TRP A 413 19.97 -3.11 -9.18
CA TRP A 413 19.37 -4.23 -8.45
C TRP A 413 18.16 -4.83 -9.18
N GLY A 414 18.03 -6.13 -9.15
CA GLY A 414 16.92 -6.88 -9.76
C GLY A 414 17.01 -7.00 -11.30
N GLY A 415 17.80 -6.19 -11.98
CA GLY A 415 17.96 -6.24 -13.43
C GLY A 415 16.64 -6.11 -14.19
N TYR A 416 15.71 -5.29 -13.68
CA TYR A 416 14.39 -5.06 -14.30
C TYR A 416 14.51 -4.16 -15.52
N VAL A 417 15.27 -3.08 -15.39
CA VAL A 417 15.56 -2.11 -16.43
C VAL A 417 17.04 -1.74 -16.35
N GLU A 418 17.81 -2.04 -17.40
CA GLU A 418 19.28 -1.83 -17.40
C GLU A 418 19.69 -0.40 -17.78
N LYS A 419 18.86 0.29 -18.55
CA LYS A 419 19.12 1.65 -19.07
C LYS A 419 17.92 2.54 -18.86
N THR A 420 18.12 3.85 -18.86
CA THR A 420 17.03 4.82 -18.91
C THR A 420 16.03 4.43 -19.98
N SER A 421 14.77 4.32 -19.63
CA SER A 421 13.72 3.82 -20.49
C SER A 421 12.51 4.75 -20.46
N LEU A 422 11.97 5.06 -21.63
CA LEU A 422 10.78 5.87 -21.82
C LEU A 422 9.68 5.03 -22.47
N TYR A 423 8.50 5.00 -21.88
CA TYR A 423 7.35 4.23 -22.37
C TYR A 423 6.13 5.11 -22.55
N GLN A 424 5.31 4.81 -23.57
CA GLN A 424 3.98 5.40 -23.74
C GLN A 424 2.94 4.43 -23.17
N VAL A 425 2.82 4.42 -21.85
CA VAL A 425 2.09 3.38 -21.08
C VAL A 425 0.58 3.28 -21.37
N ARG A 426 -0.03 4.33 -21.95
CA ARG A 426 -1.43 4.23 -22.40
C ARG A 426 -1.59 3.30 -23.62
N ARG A 427 -0.62 3.31 -24.55
CA ARG A 427 -0.63 2.47 -25.77
C ARG A 427 0.16 1.16 -25.58
N ASP A 428 1.14 1.20 -24.71
CA ASP A 428 2.03 0.08 -24.38
C ASP A 428 2.04 -0.16 -22.85
N PRO A 429 0.91 -0.64 -22.29
CA PRO A 429 0.80 -0.84 -20.83
C PRO A 429 1.65 -2.01 -20.31
N SER A 430 2.27 -2.77 -21.20
CA SER A 430 3.21 -3.85 -20.86
C SER A 430 4.68 -3.41 -21.01
N GLU A 431 4.92 -2.14 -21.39
CA GLU A 431 6.24 -1.51 -21.45
C GLU A 431 7.26 -2.30 -22.28
N GLN A 432 6.82 -2.75 -23.46
CA GLN A 432 7.64 -3.55 -24.38
C GLN A 432 8.51 -2.70 -25.29
N THR A 433 8.09 -1.47 -25.60
CA THR A 433 8.75 -0.60 -26.58
C THR A 433 9.41 0.57 -25.87
N ASN A 434 10.73 0.47 -25.67
CA ASN A 434 11.52 1.57 -25.11
C ASN A 434 11.75 2.68 -26.16
N LEU A 435 11.23 3.87 -25.91
CA LEU A 435 11.30 5.05 -26.78
C LEU A 435 12.48 5.98 -26.45
N SER A 436 13.35 5.64 -25.50
CA SER A 436 14.42 6.53 -25.02
C SER A 436 15.42 6.94 -26.11
N ASN A 437 15.64 6.12 -27.12
CA ASN A 437 16.54 6.42 -28.24
C ASN A 437 15.82 7.04 -29.46
N ASN A 438 14.50 7.25 -29.39
CA ASN A 438 13.76 7.80 -30.51
C ASN A 438 13.92 9.34 -30.55
N PRO A 439 14.45 9.92 -31.66
CA PRO A 439 14.66 11.36 -31.78
C PRO A 439 13.40 12.21 -31.53
N LYS A 440 12.22 11.68 -31.90
CA LYS A 440 10.93 12.36 -31.71
C LYS A 440 10.54 12.54 -30.25
N HIS A 441 11.16 11.81 -29.33
CA HIS A 441 10.83 11.82 -27.92
C HIS A 441 11.92 12.42 -27.02
N GLN A 442 13.04 12.92 -27.57
CA GLN A 442 14.17 13.42 -26.78
C GLN A 442 13.80 14.63 -25.89
N ALA A 443 13.05 15.59 -26.42
CA ALA A 443 12.59 16.75 -25.64
C ALA A 443 11.70 16.30 -24.44
N ARG A 444 10.84 15.30 -24.64
CA ARG A 444 10.01 14.73 -23.58
C ARG A 444 10.85 13.98 -22.55
N LEU A 445 11.80 13.16 -22.99
CA LEU A 445 12.72 12.45 -22.11
C LEU A 445 13.46 13.44 -21.21
N GLN A 446 14.01 14.50 -21.79
CA GLN A 446 14.73 15.54 -21.04
C GLN A 446 13.81 16.26 -20.04
N ARG A 447 12.59 16.61 -20.44
CA ARG A 447 11.60 17.21 -19.56
C ARG A 447 11.29 16.30 -18.36
N LEU A 448 10.97 15.02 -18.61
CA LEU A 448 10.67 14.06 -17.55
C LEU A 448 11.88 13.83 -16.64
N ARG A 449 13.08 13.83 -17.20
CA ARG A 449 14.31 13.72 -16.42
C ARG A 449 14.47 14.91 -15.47
N THR A 450 14.27 16.14 -15.97
CA THR A 450 14.32 17.34 -15.14
C THR A 450 13.27 17.32 -14.03
N LEU A 451 12.04 16.90 -14.33
CA LEU A 451 10.99 16.74 -13.30
C LEU A 451 11.40 15.75 -12.22
N LEU A 452 11.98 14.60 -12.61
CA LEU A 452 12.42 13.56 -11.70
C LEU A 452 13.59 14.01 -10.82
N ASP A 453 14.55 14.73 -11.39
CA ASP A 453 15.72 15.24 -10.67
C ASP A 453 15.34 16.39 -9.71
N ASN A 454 14.39 17.25 -10.09
CA ASN A 454 13.84 18.29 -9.22
C ASN A 454 13.01 17.71 -8.07
N TRP A 455 12.30 16.60 -8.28
CA TRP A 455 11.52 15.94 -7.23
C TRP A 455 12.43 15.32 -6.17
N TRP A 456 13.43 14.57 -6.55
CA TRP A 456 14.43 13.99 -5.65
C TRP A 456 15.67 13.51 -6.41
N THR A 457 16.84 14.01 -6.00
CA THR A 457 18.14 13.53 -6.49
C THR A 457 18.84 12.78 -5.35
N PRO A 458 19.10 11.45 -5.50
CA PRO A 458 19.83 10.67 -4.48
C PRO A 458 21.21 11.28 -4.21
N GLY A 459 21.59 11.31 -2.94
CA GLY A 459 22.85 11.92 -2.48
C GLY A 459 22.70 13.30 -1.86
N ASN A 460 21.62 14.03 -2.15
CA ASN A 460 21.38 15.36 -1.58
C ASN A 460 20.65 15.35 -0.23
N ASN A 461 20.27 14.18 0.30
CA ASN A 461 19.52 14.09 1.55
C ASN A 461 20.38 13.62 2.69
N SER A 462 20.40 14.42 3.75
CA SER A 462 20.71 13.98 5.11
C SER A 462 19.86 12.77 5.49
N ALA A 463 20.39 11.90 6.34
CA ALA A 463 19.61 10.86 7.00
C ALA A 463 18.34 11.46 7.61
N VAL A 464 17.25 10.71 7.57
CA VAL A 464 16.05 11.04 8.38
C VAL A 464 16.52 11.21 9.83
N PRO A 465 16.27 12.36 10.50
CA PRO A 465 16.77 12.61 11.83
C PRO A 465 16.38 11.48 12.78
N LYS A 466 17.37 10.93 13.50
CA LYS A 466 17.06 10.09 14.67
C LYS A 466 16.38 10.99 15.69
N PRO A 467 15.33 10.53 16.38
CA PRO A 467 14.89 11.22 17.57
C PRO A 467 16.11 11.30 18.51
N GLU A 468 16.34 12.48 19.11
CA GLU A 468 17.28 12.60 20.19
C GLU A 468 16.97 11.51 21.20
N THR A 469 17.90 10.62 21.44
CA THR A 469 17.78 9.65 22.52
C THR A 469 17.79 10.49 23.81
N THR A 470 16.60 10.67 24.37
CA THR A 470 16.48 10.96 25.78
C THR A 470 16.90 9.68 26.54
N ASP A 471 18.17 9.31 26.45
CA ASP A 471 18.84 8.47 27.43
C ASP A 471 19.05 9.35 28.65
N GLY A 472 18.03 9.46 29.43
CA GLY A 472 17.96 10.18 30.69
C GLY A 472 17.12 9.38 31.68
N HIS A 473 17.81 8.49 32.36
CA HIS A 473 17.50 8.00 33.69
C HIS A 473 16.31 7.06 33.94
N ARG A 474 16.75 5.87 34.33
CA ARG A 474 16.28 4.87 35.31
C ARG A 474 15.40 3.76 34.81
#